data_5498b179e377d2b60dbc35edf537e385
#
_entry.id   5498b179e377d2b60dbc35edf537e385
#
_cell.length_a   1.000
_cell.length_b   1.000
_cell.length_c   1.000
_cell.angle_alpha   90.00
_cell.angle_beta   90.00
_cell.angle_gamma   90.00
#
_symmetry.space_group_name_H-M   'P 1'
#
loop_
_entity.id
_entity.type
_entity.pdbx_description
1 polymer ?
#
loop_
_entity_poly.entity_id
_entity_poly.type
_entity_poly.pdbx_seq_one_letter_code
_entity_poly.pdbx_strand_id
1 'polypeptide(L)'
;MTTQIVMGGYGPSTTTHSRALKIIGERLIKQFGSDVDVKYVWNIMDFGYKGEEVLWMSERGLLTLAYQSTSYLTDRVPELEFADLPFLFASLEEARAAMDGKFGAYMTRAIESRIPGYKMLGYFENGYRHVSNRLRAIHLPADMQGMTIRSLPSQMHARTYELLGAIPKIMDLKPAIAQITAGELDAQENPLANTVDYGVHKVHKFHTLTGHSYLSRGIYCHRASFESWPKALQEAMLAAVREAVLAQRELAVREEDIAEQAIKDAGGEVVRLTTGERGAFVQAVKPLHDEARARFPEAYAALKA
;
A
#
# COMPACT_ATOMS: atom_id res chain seq x y z
N MET A 1 -4.79 -33.29 12.74
CA MET A 1 -5.72 -32.14 12.93
C MET A 1 -5.57 -31.22 11.76
N THR A 2 -6.65 -30.79 11.11
CA THR A 2 -6.62 -29.88 9.99
C THR A 2 -6.23 -28.46 10.47
N THR A 3 -5.22 -27.84 9.88
CA THR A 3 -4.80 -26.48 10.21
C THR A 3 -5.70 -25.48 9.50
N GLN A 4 -6.40 -24.65 10.26
CA GLN A 4 -7.20 -23.54 9.69
C GLN A 4 -6.32 -22.35 9.38
N ILE A 5 -6.47 -21.79 8.17
CA ILE A 5 -5.75 -20.62 7.69
C ILE A 5 -6.78 -19.62 7.12
N VAL A 6 -7.09 -18.58 7.88
CA VAL A 6 -8.02 -17.54 7.45
C VAL A 6 -7.22 -16.37 6.89
N MET A 7 -7.34 -16.13 5.59
CA MET A 7 -6.64 -15.05 4.90
C MET A 7 -7.57 -13.87 4.66
N GLY A 8 -7.13 -12.65 4.96
CA GLY A 8 -7.97 -11.47 4.88
C GLY A 8 -7.33 -10.24 4.29
N GLY A 9 -8.19 -9.34 3.81
CA GLY A 9 -7.82 -8.05 3.25
C GLY A 9 -8.96 -7.05 3.37
N TYR A 10 -8.81 -5.92 2.69
CA TYR A 10 -9.75 -4.80 2.69
C TYR A 10 -10.09 -4.31 1.27
N GLY A 11 -10.08 -5.22 0.33
CA GLY A 11 -10.46 -4.99 -1.06
C GLY A 11 -11.16 -6.19 -1.67
N PRO A 12 -11.94 -6.01 -2.74
CA PRO A 12 -12.63 -7.10 -3.41
C PRO A 12 -11.68 -8.19 -3.91
N SER A 13 -12.20 -9.38 -4.17
CA SER A 13 -11.43 -10.55 -4.64
C SER A 13 -10.68 -10.32 -5.96
N THR A 14 -11.05 -9.29 -6.71
CA THR A 14 -10.48 -8.92 -8.01
C THR A 14 -9.15 -8.16 -7.90
N THR A 15 -8.87 -7.51 -6.76
CA THR A 15 -7.63 -6.76 -6.58
C THR A 15 -6.39 -7.66 -6.69
N THR A 16 -5.27 -7.10 -7.15
CA THR A 16 -4.02 -7.84 -7.29
C THR A 16 -3.57 -8.49 -5.99
N HIS A 17 -3.83 -7.84 -4.84
CA HIS A 17 -3.50 -8.33 -3.50
C HIS A 17 -4.38 -9.51 -3.08
N SER A 18 -5.69 -9.44 -3.32
CA SER A 18 -6.61 -10.55 -3.04
C SER A 18 -6.30 -11.77 -3.92
N ARG A 19 -5.97 -11.51 -5.19
CA ARG A 19 -5.50 -12.57 -6.11
C ARG A 19 -4.19 -13.20 -5.63
N ALA A 20 -3.28 -12.42 -5.06
CA ALA A 20 -2.05 -12.95 -4.46
C ALA A 20 -2.33 -13.82 -3.21
N LEU A 21 -3.27 -13.43 -2.34
CA LEU A 21 -3.71 -14.30 -1.25
C LEU A 21 -4.29 -15.63 -1.77
N LYS A 22 -5.02 -15.58 -2.90
CA LYS A 22 -5.55 -16.78 -3.53
C LYS A 22 -4.43 -17.71 -4.02
N ILE A 23 -3.38 -17.17 -4.64
CA ILE A 23 -2.20 -17.93 -5.06
C ILE A 23 -1.57 -18.65 -3.86
N ILE A 24 -1.40 -17.94 -2.71
CA ILE A 24 -0.87 -18.55 -1.49
C ILE A 24 -1.73 -19.73 -1.05
N GLY A 25 -3.04 -19.53 -0.93
CA GLY A 25 -3.94 -20.57 -0.46
C GLY A 25 -4.03 -21.78 -1.38
N GLU A 26 -4.12 -21.55 -2.71
CA GLU A 26 -4.15 -22.63 -3.69
C GLU A 26 -2.86 -23.47 -3.67
N ARG A 27 -1.71 -22.82 -3.46
CA ARG A 27 -0.43 -23.52 -3.29
C ARG A 27 -0.40 -24.41 -2.05
N LEU A 28 -0.89 -23.90 -0.93
CA LEU A 28 -0.97 -24.67 0.31
C LEU A 28 -1.95 -25.84 0.19
N ILE A 29 -3.14 -25.61 -0.37
CA ILE A 29 -4.13 -26.66 -0.62
C ILE A 29 -3.56 -27.75 -1.55
N LYS A 30 -2.87 -27.36 -2.61
CA LYS A 30 -2.24 -28.30 -3.55
C LYS A 30 -1.20 -29.19 -2.86
N GLN A 31 -0.45 -28.64 -1.90
CA GLN A 31 0.65 -29.36 -1.24
C GLN A 31 0.18 -30.22 -0.06
N PHE A 32 -0.82 -29.78 0.70
CA PHE A 32 -1.22 -30.38 1.97
C PHE A 32 -2.63 -31.01 1.95
N GLY A 33 -3.41 -30.77 0.89
CA GLY A 33 -4.75 -31.34 0.76
C GLY A 33 -5.64 -31.04 1.96
N SER A 34 -6.16 -32.08 2.59
CA SER A 34 -7.07 -31.99 3.75
C SER A 34 -6.38 -31.61 5.08
N ASP A 35 -5.05 -31.54 5.11
CA ASP A 35 -4.31 -31.12 6.29
C ASP A 35 -4.39 -29.62 6.55
N VAL A 36 -4.84 -28.85 5.54
CA VAL A 36 -5.10 -27.40 5.64
C VAL A 36 -6.52 -27.07 5.21
N ASP A 37 -7.16 -26.15 5.93
CA ASP A 37 -8.47 -25.56 5.58
C ASP A 37 -8.27 -24.05 5.37
N VAL A 38 -8.22 -23.60 4.11
CA VAL A 38 -7.97 -22.21 3.74
C VAL A 38 -9.29 -21.50 3.48
N LYS A 39 -9.51 -20.40 4.20
CA LYS A 39 -10.68 -19.52 4.05
C LYS A 39 -10.25 -18.10 3.71
N TYR A 40 -11.10 -17.39 2.97
CA TYR A 40 -10.84 -16.03 2.55
C TYR A 40 -11.91 -15.06 3.06
N VAL A 41 -11.47 -13.97 3.67
CA VAL A 41 -12.25 -12.81 4.01
C VAL A 41 -11.69 -11.65 3.15
N TRP A 42 -12.13 -11.62 1.89
CA TRP A 42 -11.53 -10.70 0.89
C TRP A 42 -11.57 -9.24 1.32
N ASN A 43 -12.71 -8.80 1.84
CA ASN A 43 -12.93 -7.40 2.17
C ASN A 43 -13.65 -7.26 3.51
N ILE A 44 -12.93 -6.99 4.58
CA ILE A 44 -13.54 -6.80 5.92
C ILE A 44 -14.52 -5.61 5.94
N MET A 45 -14.40 -4.65 5.01
CA MET A 45 -15.29 -3.49 4.94
C MET A 45 -16.73 -3.89 4.57
N ASP A 46 -16.94 -5.03 3.92
CA ASP A 46 -18.28 -5.57 3.61
C ASP A 46 -19.03 -5.99 4.88
N PHE A 47 -18.31 -6.25 5.96
CA PHE A 47 -18.84 -6.57 7.29
C PHE A 47 -18.94 -5.33 8.20
N GLY A 48 -18.73 -4.13 7.67
CA GLY A 48 -18.86 -2.88 8.42
C GLY A 48 -17.57 -2.39 9.08
N TYR A 49 -16.49 -3.16 9.03
CA TYR A 49 -15.21 -2.76 9.59
C TYR A 49 -14.52 -1.69 8.73
N LYS A 50 -13.57 -0.96 9.34
CA LYS A 50 -12.66 -0.08 8.61
C LYS A 50 -11.52 -0.89 7.99
N GLY A 51 -10.90 -0.39 6.92
CA GLY A 51 -9.75 -1.06 6.30
C GLY A 51 -8.55 -1.23 7.24
N GLU A 52 -8.34 -0.28 8.15
CA GLU A 52 -7.27 -0.34 9.16
C GLU A 52 -7.45 -1.49 10.17
N GLU A 53 -8.69 -1.92 10.42
CA GLU A 53 -8.99 -2.94 11.42
C GLU A 53 -8.48 -4.34 11.06
N VAL A 54 -8.12 -4.58 9.81
CA VAL A 54 -7.45 -5.81 9.38
C VAL A 54 -6.15 -6.08 10.16
N LEU A 55 -5.50 -5.02 10.62
CA LEU A 55 -4.26 -5.10 11.38
C LEU A 55 -4.47 -5.77 12.75
N TRP A 56 -5.41 -5.27 13.55
CA TRP A 56 -5.66 -5.89 14.85
C TRP A 56 -6.29 -7.28 14.72
N MET A 57 -7.09 -7.53 13.67
CA MET A 57 -7.63 -8.87 13.38
C MET A 57 -6.52 -9.88 13.16
N SER A 58 -5.46 -9.49 12.43
CA SER A 58 -4.28 -10.33 12.22
C SER A 58 -3.44 -10.46 13.50
N GLU A 59 -3.24 -9.36 14.24
CA GLU A 59 -2.49 -9.37 15.49
C GLU A 59 -3.13 -10.29 16.54
N ARG A 60 -4.47 -10.39 16.56
CA ARG A 60 -5.26 -11.20 17.49
C ARG A 60 -5.61 -12.61 16.97
N GLY A 61 -5.19 -12.96 15.77
CA GLY A 61 -5.42 -14.28 15.19
C GLY A 61 -6.81 -14.53 14.65
N LEU A 62 -7.67 -13.50 14.52
CA LEU A 62 -8.95 -13.62 13.81
C LEU A 62 -8.71 -13.84 12.31
N LEU A 63 -7.68 -13.21 11.77
CA LEU A 63 -7.09 -13.52 10.47
C LEU A 63 -5.72 -14.14 10.72
N THR A 64 -5.47 -15.29 10.12
CA THR A 64 -4.16 -15.95 10.21
C THR A 64 -3.12 -15.22 9.37
N LEU A 65 -3.53 -14.72 8.21
CA LEU A 65 -2.71 -13.95 7.28
C LEU A 65 -3.52 -12.79 6.73
N ALA A 66 -2.92 -11.60 6.70
CA ALA A 66 -3.54 -10.42 6.13
C ALA A 66 -2.51 -9.52 5.45
N TYR A 67 -2.98 -8.57 4.65
CA TYR A 67 -2.15 -7.50 4.12
C TYR A 67 -2.73 -6.12 4.43
N GLN A 68 -1.87 -5.14 4.68
CA GLN A 68 -2.23 -3.73 4.83
C GLN A 68 -1.02 -2.85 4.50
N SER A 69 -1.27 -1.61 4.10
CA SER A 69 -0.20 -0.63 3.92
C SER A 69 0.60 -0.44 5.21
N THR A 70 1.91 -0.41 5.08
CA THR A 70 2.83 -0.16 6.20
C THR A 70 2.60 1.20 6.85
N SER A 71 2.10 2.17 6.09
CA SER A 71 1.77 3.52 6.56
C SER A 71 0.72 3.55 7.68
N TYR A 72 -0.15 2.55 7.75
CA TYR A 72 -1.15 2.44 8.83
C TYR A 72 -0.54 2.02 10.19
N LEU A 73 0.73 1.63 10.20
CA LEU A 73 1.44 1.27 11.42
C LEU A 73 2.38 2.37 11.93
N THR A 74 2.49 3.51 11.26
CA THR A 74 3.47 4.57 11.60
C THR A 74 3.32 5.11 13.01
N ASP A 75 2.12 5.16 13.56
CA ASP A 75 1.88 5.55 14.96
C ASP A 75 2.48 4.56 15.96
N ARG A 76 2.51 3.27 15.62
CA ARG A 76 3.06 2.20 16.47
C ARG A 76 4.52 1.90 16.15
N VAL A 77 4.92 2.12 14.91
CA VAL A 77 6.25 1.82 14.33
C VAL A 77 6.71 3.05 13.55
N PRO A 78 7.18 4.13 14.23
CA PRO A 78 7.54 5.39 13.58
C PRO A 78 8.62 5.26 12.50
N GLU A 79 9.46 4.23 12.57
CA GLU A 79 10.49 3.94 11.56
C GLU A 79 9.91 3.75 10.15
N LEU A 80 8.64 3.34 10.05
CA LEU A 80 7.94 3.15 8.77
C LEU A 80 7.63 4.47 8.06
N GLU A 81 7.62 5.61 8.76
CA GLU A 81 7.50 6.93 8.14
C GLU A 81 8.59 7.17 7.08
N PHE A 82 9.76 6.55 7.25
CA PHE A 82 10.84 6.68 6.27
C PHE A 82 10.47 6.06 4.91
N ALA A 83 9.69 4.98 4.90
CA ALA A 83 9.19 4.36 3.67
C ALA A 83 8.11 5.20 2.97
N ASP A 84 7.43 6.09 3.71
CA ASP A 84 6.39 6.98 3.20
C ASP A 84 6.96 8.28 2.58
N LEU A 85 8.30 8.47 2.62
CA LEU A 85 8.93 9.66 2.03
C LEU A 85 8.58 9.80 0.54
N PRO A 86 8.15 11.00 0.12
CA PRO A 86 7.87 11.25 -1.28
C PRO A 86 9.16 11.17 -2.12
N PHE A 87 9.06 10.60 -3.32
CA PHE A 87 10.19 10.44 -4.26
C PHE A 87 11.41 9.70 -3.68
N LEU A 88 11.18 8.78 -2.75
CA LEU A 88 12.24 7.99 -2.11
C LEU A 88 12.97 7.09 -3.11
N PHE A 89 12.26 6.55 -4.09
CA PHE A 89 12.78 5.67 -5.13
C PHE A 89 12.63 6.31 -6.51
N ALA A 90 13.62 6.12 -7.36
CA ALA A 90 13.61 6.63 -8.73
C ALA A 90 12.85 5.71 -9.71
N SER A 91 12.76 4.41 -9.41
CA SER A 91 12.08 3.41 -10.25
C SER A 91 11.45 2.28 -9.43
N LEU A 92 10.55 1.49 -10.06
CA LEU A 92 10.01 0.27 -9.46
C LEU A 92 11.08 -0.76 -9.15
N GLU A 93 12.12 -0.85 -9.99
CA GLU A 93 13.25 -1.76 -9.78
C GLU A 93 14.01 -1.40 -8.50
N GLU A 94 14.32 -0.12 -8.31
CA GLU A 94 14.98 0.37 -7.09
C GLU A 94 14.11 0.10 -5.86
N ALA A 95 12.81 0.41 -5.94
CA ALA A 95 11.87 0.17 -4.85
C ALA A 95 11.78 -1.32 -4.48
N ARG A 96 11.66 -2.20 -5.49
CA ARG A 96 11.61 -3.66 -5.30
C ARG A 96 12.90 -4.19 -4.71
N ALA A 97 14.06 -3.75 -5.22
CA ALA A 97 15.36 -4.14 -4.69
C ALA A 97 15.54 -3.72 -3.23
N ALA A 98 15.12 -2.51 -2.86
CA ALA A 98 15.16 -2.03 -1.49
C ALA A 98 14.24 -2.86 -0.56
N MET A 99 12.99 -3.12 -1.00
CA MET A 99 12.01 -3.88 -0.22
C MET A 99 12.37 -5.36 -0.06
N ASP A 100 13.04 -5.95 -1.04
CA ASP A 100 13.55 -7.34 -0.96
C ASP A 100 14.91 -7.41 -0.26
N GLY A 101 15.58 -6.27 -0.08
CA GLY A 101 16.93 -6.15 0.47
C GLY A 101 16.98 -5.74 1.94
N LYS A 102 18.05 -5.03 2.28
CA LYS A 102 18.35 -4.62 3.67
C LYS A 102 17.32 -3.65 4.23
N PHE A 103 16.75 -2.79 3.40
CA PHE A 103 15.72 -1.85 3.83
C PHE A 103 14.43 -2.58 4.25
N GLY A 104 13.90 -3.50 3.43
CA GLY A 104 12.75 -4.32 3.80
C GLY A 104 13.01 -5.19 5.04
N ALA A 105 14.23 -5.73 5.19
CA ALA A 105 14.63 -6.45 6.39
C ALA A 105 14.68 -5.54 7.64
N TYR A 106 15.10 -4.27 7.50
CA TYR A 106 15.03 -3.27 8.56
C TYR A 106 13.60 -3.00 8.98
N MET A 107 12.70 -2.74 8.03
CA MET A 107 11.28 -2.52 8.31
C MET A 107 10.63 -3.72 9.00
N THR A 108 10.95 -4.94 8.54
CA THR A 108 10.47 -6.20 9.15
C THR A 108 10.87 -6.27 10.62
N ARG A 109 12.14 -6.01 10.96
CA ARG A 109 12.61 -6.00 12.35
C ARG A 109 11.92 -4.93 13.19
N ALA A 110 11.74 -3.73 12.64
CA ALA A 110 11.04 -2.64 13.33
C ALA A 110 9.60 -3.04 13.67
N ILE A 111 8.86 -3.62 12.72
CA ILE A 111 7.48 -4.09 12.93
C ILE A 111 7.45 -5.21 13.98
N GLU A 112 8.23 -6.27 13.81
CA GLU A 112 8.21 -7.44 14.69
C GLU A 112 8.68 -7.13 16.11
N SER A 113 9.57 -6.16 16.30
CA SER A 113 10.05 -5.75 17.63
C SER A 113 8.99 -4.94 18.39
N ARG A 114 8.22 -4.10 17.71
CA ARG A 114 7.20 -3.27 18.33
C ARG A 114 5.85 -3.94 18.43
N ILE A 115 5.57 -4.90 17.56
CA ILE A 115 4.31 -5.63 17.51
C ILE A 115 4.59 -7.14 17.53
N PRO A 116 4.82 -7.72 18.72
CA PRO A 116 5.21 -9.13 18.84
C PRO A 116 4.18 -10.13 18.29
N GLY A 117 2.92 -9.72 18.15
CA GLY A 117 1.85 -10.53 17.57
C GLY A 117 2.02 -10.81 16.08
N TYR A 118 2.86 -10.06 15.38
CA TYR A 118 3.11 -10.26 13.96
C TYR A 118 4.36 -11.11 13.69
N LYS A 119 4.22 -11.97 12.70
CA LYS A 119 5.28 -12.54 11.90
C LYS A 119 5.18 -11.97 10.49
N MET A 120 6.17 -11.18 10.10
CA MET A 120 6.23 -10.62 8.75
C MET A 120 6.67 -11.68 7.76
N LEU A 121 5.92 -11.85 6.66
CA LEU A 121 6.25 -12.82 5.63
C LEU A 121 6.78 -12.18 4.34
N GLY A 122 6.67 -10.86 4.20
CA GLY A 122 7.13 -10.10 3.05
C GLY A 122 6.29 -8.87 2.79
N TYR A 123 6.40 -8.34 1.57
CA TYR A 123 5.70 -7.13 1.17
C TYR A 123 5.12 -7.30 -0.24
N PHE A 124 3.81 -7.06 -0.37
CA PHE A 124 3.18 -6.82 -1.65
C PHE A 124 3.47 -5.40 -2.12
N GLU A 125 3.46 -5.20 -3.42
CA GLU A 125 3.58 -3.89 -4.04
C GLU A 125 2.20 -3.23 -4.14
N ASN A 126 2.05 -2.02 -3.62
CA ASN A 126 0.91 -1.18 -3.97
C ASN A 126 1.26 -0.30 -5.20
N GLY A 127 2.55 -0.09 -5.45
CA GLY A 127 3.07 0.66 -6.58
C GLY A 127 3.20 2.16 -6.31
N TYR A 128 3.48 2.90 -7.38
CA TYR A 128 3.53 4.35 -7.34
C TYR A 128 2.14 4.95 -7.23
N ARG A 129 2.05 6.01 -6.44
CA ARG A 129 0.82 6.75 -6.20
C ARG A 129 0.81 8.03 -7.01
N HIS A 130 -0.36 8.37 -7.52
CA HIS A 130 -0.63 9.49 -8.39
C HIS A 130 -1.76 10.32 -7.82
N VAL A 131 -1.81 11.61 -8.13
CA VAL A 131 -2.88 12.48 -7.66
C VAL A 131 -4.03 12.49 -8.66
N SER A 132 -5.25 12.24 -8.20
CA SER A 132 -6.46 12.50 -8.98
C SER A 132 -7.34 13.53 -8.30
N ASN A 133 -8.02 14.38 -9.10
CA ASN A 133 -8.87 15.44 -8.59
C ASN A 133 -10.01 15.79 -9.56
N ARG A 134 -11.02 16.53 -9.04
CA ARG A 134 -12.17 16.98 -9.81
C ARG A 134 -12.02 18.39 -10.38
N LEU A 135 -10.99 19.16 -10.00
CA LEU A 135 -10.93 20.60 -10.23
C LEU A 135 -10.12 20.99 -11.48
N ARG A 136 -8.88 20.51 -11.63
CA ARG A 136 -7.96 20.95 -12.70
C ARG A 136 -6.79 20.00 -12.91
N ALA A 137 -6.15 20.07 -14.07
CA ALA A 137 -4.87 19.43 -14.32
C ALA A 137 -3.80 19.99 -13.36
N ILE A 138 -2.89 19.12 -12.91
CA ILE A 138 -1.79 19.47 -12.01
C ILE A 138 -0.48 19.28 -12.77
N HIS A 139 0.27 20.36 -12.97
CA HIS A 139 1.59 20.38 -13.58
C HIS A 139 2.67 20.80 -12.60
N LEU A 140 2.33 21.65 -11.65
CA LEU A 140 3.26 22.20 -10.65
C LEU A 140 2.63 22.08 -9.25
N PRO A 141 3.43 22.11 -8.16
CA PRO A 141 2.90 22.14 -6.80
C PRO A 141 1.86 23.25 -6.58
N ALA A 142 2.05 24.43 -7.20
CA ALA A 142 1.11 25.55 -7.11
C ALA A 142 -0.30 25.20 -7.59
N ASP A 143 -0.47 24.25 -8.51
CA ASP A 143 -1.78 23.79 -8.97
C ASP A 143 -2.56 23.03 -7.91
N MET A 144 -1.89 22.54 -6.86
CA MET A 144 -2.50 21.88 -5.71
C MET A 144 -2.97 22.85 -4.63
N GLN A 145 -2.66 24.16 -4.78
CA GLN A 145 -2.94 25.15 -3.75
C GLN A 145 -4.43 25.17 -3.37
N GLY A 146 -4.69 24.93 -2.08
CA GLY A 146 -6.01 24.97 -1.48
C GLY A 146 -6.92 23.76 -1.78
N MET A 147 -6.47 22.78 -2.56
CA MET A 147 -7.24 21.54 -2.78
C MET A 147 -7.35 20.74 -1.48
N THR A 148 -8.55 20.33 -1.13
CA THR A 148 -8.73 19.31 -0.08
C THR A 148 -8.38 17.94 -0.64
N ILE A 149 -7.38 17.29 -0.04
CA ILE A 149 -6.92 15.97 -0.49
C ILE A 149 -7.03 14.93 0.62
N ARG A 150 -7.59 13.77 0.28
CA ARG A 150 -7.54 12.64 1.21
C ARG A 150 -6.11 12.14 1.35
N SER A 151 -5.66 12.03 2.59
CA SER A 151 -4.44 11.31 2.97
C SER A 151 -4.80 10.05 3.75
N LEU A 152 -4.07 8.96 3.49
CA LEU A 152 -4.15 7.79 4.36
C LEU A 152 -3.52 8.13 5.74
N PRO A 153 -3.76 7.32 6.80
CA PRO A 153 -3.25 7.58 8.15
C PRO A 153 -1.71 7.51 8.24
N SER A 154 -1.05 8.58 7.78
CA SER A 154 0.39 8.80 7.88
C SER A 154 0.68 10.29 7.93
N GLN A 155 1.42 10.74 8.93
CA GLN A 155 1.83 12.14 9.06
C GLN A 155 2.79 12.54 7.93
N MET A 156 3.63 11.63 7.46
CA MET A 156 4.54 11.90 6.35
C MET A 156 3.79 12.23 5.07
N HIS A 157 2.72 11.48 4.76
CA HIS A 157 1.86 11.78 3.61
C HIS A 157 1.12 13.11 3.78
N ALA A 158 0.56 13.39 4.95
CA ALA A 158 -0.12 14.66 5.19
C ALA A 158 0.82 15.85 5.00
N ARG A 159 2.00 15.81 5.61
CA ARG A 159 3.03 16.85 5.46
C ARG A 159 3.51 17.01 4.00
N THR A 160 3.56 15.92 3.25
CA THR A 160 3.86 15.98 1.80
C THR A 160 2.86 16.87 1.10
N TYR A 161 1.55 16.68 1.32
CA TYR A 161 0.52 17.50 0.65
C TYR A 161 0.48 18.94 1.14
N GLU A 162 0.76 19.18 2.41
CA GLU A 162 0.91 20.55 2.96
C GLU A 162 2.04 21.31 2.24
N LEU A 163 3.21 20.68 2.06
CA LEU A 163 4.32 21.29 1.33
C LEU A 163 4.02 21.49 -0.16
N LEU A 164 3.12 20.72 -0.73
CA LEU A 164 2.63 20.87 -2.10
C LEU A 164 1.48 21.89 -2.20
N GLY A 165 1.06 22.51 -1.08
CA GLY A 165 0.02 23.54 -1.04
C GLY A 165 -1.40 23.03 -0.87
N ALA A 166 -1.63 21.72 -0.78
CA ALA A 166 -2.95 21.15 -0.55
C ALA A 166 -3.32 21.11 0.95
N ILE A 167 -4.58 20.84 1.23
CA ILE A 167 -5.13 20.71 2.58
C ILE A 167 -5.44 19.23 2.84
N PRO A 168 -4.54 18.48 3.51
CA PRO A 168 -4.75 17.06 3.73
C PRO A 168 -5.89 16.79 4.73
N LYS A 169 -6.65 15.75 4.45
CA LYS A 169 -7.67 15.18 5.33
C LYS A 169 -7.30 13.72 5.60
N ILE A 170 -6.73 13.48 6.79
CA ILE A 170 -6.32 12.13 7.20
C ILE A 170 -7.57 11.31 7.52
N MET A 171 -7.79 10.23 6.80
CA MET A 171 -8.93 9.34 7.02
C MET A 171 -8.74 7.97 6.39
N ASP A 172 -9.45 6.98 6.94
CA ASP A 172 -9.52 5.63 6.35
C ASP A 172 -10.18 5.63 4.96
N LEU A 173 -9.99 4.55 4.23
CA LEU A 173 -10.39 4.44 2.82
C LEU A 173 -11.92 4.55 2.63
N LYS A 174 -12.71 3.83 3.44
CA LYS A 174 -14.18 3.76 3.26
C LYS A 174 -14.87 5.13 3.37
N PRO A 175 -14.66 5.93 4.44
CA PRO A 175 -15.20 7.28 4.51
C PRO A 175 -14.64 8.21 3.44
N ALA A 176 -13.39 8.03 3.02
CA ALA A 176 -12.78 8.82 1.96
C ALA A 176 -13.50 8.64 0.61
N ILE A 177 -13.77 7.39 0.21
CA ILE A 177 -14.51 7.09 -1.03
C ILE A 177 -15.90 7.76 -1.00
N ALA A 178 -16.61 7.69 0.14
CA ALA A 178 -17.91 8.32 0.28
C ALA A 178 -17.84 9.85 0.10
N GLN A 179 -16.89 10.53 0.76
CA GLN A 179 -16.72 11.99 0.66
C GLN A 179 -16.26 12.42 -0.74
N ILE A 180 -15.38 11.67 -1.40
CA ILE A 180 -14.96 11.93 -2.78
C ILE A 180 -16.16 11.83 -3.71
N THR A 181 -16.95 10.76 -3.57
CA THR A 181 -18.15 10.55 -4.41
C THR A 181 -19.20 11.64 -4.18
N ALA A 182 -19.33 12.14 -2.96
CA ALA A 182 -20.21 13.25 -2.61
C ALA A 182 -19.67 14.64 -3.06
N GLY A 183 -18.42 14.72 -3.53
CA GLY A 183 -17.78 15.99 -3.91
C GLY A 183 -17.34 16.84 -2.72
N GLU A 184 -17.24 16.26 -1.53
CA GLU A 184 -16.80 16.93 -0.29
C GLU A 184 -15.27 17.02 -0.21
N LEU A 185 -14.56 16.15 -0.95
CA LEU A 185 -13.12 16.19 -1.14
C LEU A 185 -12.78 16.46 -2.60
N ASP A 186 -11.78 17.31 -2.83
CA ASP A 186 -11.37 17.69 -4.20
C ASP A 186 -10.46 16.66 -4.83
N ALA A 187 -9.62 16.00 -4.04
CA ALA A 187 -8.54 15.15 -4.52
C ALA A 187 -8.31 13.91 -3.63
N GLN A 188 -7.67 12.94 -4.22
CA GLN A 188 -7.06 11.79 -3.54
C GLN A 188 -5.77 11.37 -4.24
N GLU A 189 -5.02 10.47 -3.64
CA GLU A 189 -3.85 9.87 -4.24
C GLU A 189 -3.92 8.35 -4.11
N ASN A 190 -3.62 7.68 -5.20
CA ASN A 190 -3.57 6.21 -5.30
C ASN A 190 -2.84 5.79 -6.57
N PRO A 191 -2.42 4.52 -6.71
CA PRO A 191 -2.20 3.91 -8.02
C PRO A 191 -3.45 4.02 -8.90
N LEU A 192 -3.29 4.04 -10.21
CA LEU A 192 -4.44 4.13 -11.13
C LEU A 192 -5.39 2.94 -10.98
N ALA A 193 -4.85 1.74 -10.82
CA ALA A 193 -5.64 0.54 -10.58
C ALA A 193 -6.57 0.70 -9.38
N ASN A 194 -6.07 1.18 -8.23
CA ASN A 194 -6.90 1.45 -7.07
C ASN A 194 -7.94 2.58 -7.32
N THR A 195 -7.56 3.61 -8.07
CA THR A 195 -8.47 4.70 -8.44
C THR A 195 -9.67 4.19 -9.26
N VAL A 196 -9.42 3.21 -10.13
CA VAL A 196 -10.48 2.53 -10.91
C VAL A 196 -11.28 1.57 -10.06
N ASP A 197 -10.63 0.70 -9.27
CA ASP A 197 -11.28 -0.28 -8.39
C ASP A 197 -12.26 0.36 -7.39
N TYR A 198 -11.91 1.56 -6.89
CA TYR A 198 -12.76 2.31 -5.96
C TYR A 198 -13.79 3.21 -6.66
N GLY A 199 -13.84 3.20 -7.99
CA GLY A 199 -14.77 4.00 -8.78
C GLY A 199 -14.49 5.50 -8.78
N VAL A 200 -13.37 5.96 -8.21
CA VAL A 200 -13.00 7.38 -8.11
C VAL A 200 -12.80 8.02 -9.49
N HIS A 201 -12.32 7.26 -10.47
CA HIS A 201 -12.19 7.73 -11.87
C HIS A 201 -13.50 8.20 -12.53
N LYS A 202 -14.66 7.84 -11.96
CA LYS A 202 -15.98 8.28 -12.45
C LYS A 202 -16.34 9.69 -11.98
N VAL A 203 -15.70 10.18 -10.93
CA VAL A 203 -15.98 11.49 -10.33
C VAL A 203 -14.78 12.45 -10.38
N HIS A 204 -13.56 11.94 -10.49
CA HIS A 204 -12.36 12.73 -10.74
C HIS A 204 -12.06 12.77 -12.23
N LYS A 205 -11.97 13.98 -12.77
CA LYS A 205 -11.66 14.20 -14.18
C LYS A 205 -10.16 14.19 -14.47
N PHE A 206 -9.34 14.70 -13.56
CA PHE A 206 -7.91 14.91 -13.78
C PHE A 206 -7.08 13.90 -12.99
N HIS A 207 -6.15 13.25 -13.68
CA HIS A 207 -5.26 12.21 -13.12
C HIS A 207 -3.82 12.56 -13.49
N THR A 208 -3.07 13.13 -12.56
CA THR A 208 -1.67 13.49 -12.79
C THR A 208 -0.74 12.39 -12.30
N LEU A 209 0.06 11.84 -13.21
CA LEU A 209 1.03 10.77 -12.92
C LEU A 209 2.24 11.35 -12.19
N THR A 210 2.04 11.76 -10.95
CA THR A 210 3.08 12.37 -10.12
C THR A 210 4.16 11.38 -9.71
N GLY A 211 3.80 10.10 -9.51
CA GLY A 211 4.72 9.07 -8.99
C GLY A 211 5.41 9.52 -7.70
N HIS A 212 4.69 10.28 -6.87
CA HIS A 212 5.27 10.98 -5.73
C HIS A 212 5.56 10.07 -4.53
N SER A 213 4.92 8.91 -4.43
CA SER A 213 5.16 7.96 -3.35
C SER A 213 5.06 6.53 -3.87
N TYR A 214 6.01 5.68 -3.49
CA TYR A 214 5.90 4.24 -3.63
C TYR A 214 5.40 3.66 -2.32
N LEU A 215 4.38 2.83 -2.38
CA LEU A 215 3.81 2.20 -1.19
C LEU A 215 3.93 0.68 -1.27
N SER A 216 4.29 0.09 -0.13
CA SER A 216 4.24 -1.35 0.08
C SER A 216 3.10 -1.73 1.02
N ARG A 217 2.64 -2.97 0.91
CA ARG A 217 1.70 -3.58 1.86
C ARG A 217 2.39 -4.74 2.55
N GLY A 218 2.57 -4.63 3.87
CA GLY A 218 3.10 -5.73 4.67
C GLY A 218 2.18 -6.94 4.60
N ILE A 219 2.78 -8.13 4.59
CA ILE A 219 2.07 -9.42 4.68
C ILE A 219 2.25 -9.88 6.12
N TYR A 220 1.18 -9.69 6.91
CA TYR A 220 1.15 -9.90 8.35
C TYR A 220 0.56 -11.27 8.66
N CYS A 221 1.32 -12.13 9.30
CA CYS A 221 0.84 -13.41 9.81
C CYS A 221 0.72 -13.34 11.34
N HIS A 222 -0.33 -13.92 11.90
CA HIS A 222 -0.45 -14.08 13.34
C HIS A 222 0.68 -15.00 13.82
N ARG A 223 1.60 -14.44 14.62
CA ARG A 223 2.84 -15.13 15.03
C ARG A 223 2.58 -16.46 15.72
N ALA A 224 1.69 -16.46 16.71
CA ALA A 224 1.41 -17.69 17.47
C ALA A 224 0.84 -18.81 16.59
N SER A 225 -0.02 -18.49 15.61
CA SER A 225 -0.48 -19.45 14.61
C SER A 225 0.67 -20.00 13.79
N PHE A 226 1.49 -19.13 13.22
CA PHE A 226 2.63 -19.51 12.39
C PHE A 226 3.61 -20.42 13.14
N GLU A 227 3.96 -20.06 14.37
CA GLU A 227 4.90 -20.82 15.20
C GLU A 227 4.35 -22.17 15.68
N SER A 228 3.01 -22.30 15.77
CA SER A 228 2.34 -23.58 16.11
C SER A 228 2.31 -24.60 14.97
N TRP A 229 2.58 -24.17 13.73
CA TRP A 229 2.49 -25.07 12.57
C TRP A 229 3.67 -26.02 12.48
N PRO A 230 3.48 -27.20 11.85
CA PRO A 230 4.58 -28.06 11.47
C PRO A 230 5.59 -27.30 10.59
N LYS A 231 6.87 -27.61 10.75
CA LYS A 231 7.97 -26.99 10.01
C LYS A 231 7.72 -26.95 8.49
N ALA A 232 7.25 -28.07 7.94
CA ALA A 232 6.93 -28.18 6.51
C ALA A 232 5.87 -27.16 6.06
N LEU A 233 4.85 -26.87 6.89
CA LEU A 233 3.83 -25.88 6.57
C LEU A 233 4.37 -24.44 6.69
N GLN A 234 5.23 -24.16 7.68
CA GLN A 234 5.89 -22.87 7.79
C GLN A 234 6.76 -22.59 6.55
N GLU A 235 7.57 -23.54 6.11
CA GLU A 235 8.42 -23.43 4.93
C GLU A 235 7.61 -23.28 3.64
N ALA A 236 6.53 -24.03 3.49
CA ALA A 236 5.60 -23.95 2.37
C ALA A 236 4.90 -22.58 2.32
N MET A 237 4.46 -22.04 3.46
CA MET A 237 3.88 -20.70 3.54
C MET A 237 4.86 -19.65 3.06
N LEU A 238 6.11 -19.67 3.54
CA LEU A 238 7.15 -18.73 3.10
C LEU A 238 7.44 -18.85 1.59
N ALA A 239 7.45 -20.07 1.05
CA ALA A 239 7.63 -20.31 -0.38
C ALA A 239 6.44 -19.77 -1.20
N ALA A 240 5.21 -20.04 -0.75
CA ALA A 240 3.99 -19.57 -1.39
C ALA A 240 3.87 -18.04 -1.38
N VAL A 241 4.27 -17.39 -0.30
CA VAL A 241 4.31 -15.92 -0.22
C VAL A 241 5.31 -15.34 -1.21
N ARG A 242 6.52 -15.89 -1.32
CA ARG A 242 7.51 -15.42 -2.31
C ARG A 242 6.98 -15.53 -3.74
N GLU A 243 6.36 -16.65 -4.09
CA GLU A 243 5.73 -16.86 -5.40
C GLU A 243 4.61 -15.84 -5.65
N ALA A 244 3.74 -15.63 -4.66
CA ALA A 244 2.63 -14.70 -4.74
C ALA A 244 3.08 -13.24 -4.85
N VAL A 245 4.16 -12.84 -4.18
CA VAL A 245 4.75 -11.49 -4.29
C VAL A 245 5.21 -11.23 -5.72
N LEU A 246 5.92 -12.18 -6.35
CA LEU A 246 6.38 -12.03 -7.73
C LEU A 246 5.21 -11.93 -8.71
N ALA A 247 4.23 -12.82 -8.57
CA ALA A 247 3.02 -12.82 -9.42
C ALA A 247 2.20 -11.51 -9.22
N GLN A 248 2.10 -11.01 -7.98
CA GLN A 248 1.38 -9.79 -7.69
C GLN A 248 2.04 -8.56 -8.32
N ARG A 249 3.37 -8.49 -8.33
CA ARG A 249 4.11 -7.40 -8.99
C ARG A 249 3.88 -7.36 -10.49
N GLU A 250 3.83 -8.51 -11.15
CA GLU A 250 3.48 -8.60 -12.58
C GLU A 250 2.05 -8.16 -12.84
N LEU A 251 1.12 -8.57 -11.98
CA LEU A 251 -0.28 -8.15 -12.05
C LEU A 251 -0.41 -6.64 -11.86
N ALA A 252 0.29 -6.06 -10.88
CA ALA A 252 0.22 -4.63 -10.59
C ALA A 252 0.62 -3.77 -11.80
N VAL A 253 1.68 -4.13 -12.51
CA VAL A 253 2.09 -3.41 -13.72
C VAL A 253 1.01 -3.46 -14.80
N ARG A 254 0.44 -4.64 -15.06
CA ARG A 254 -0.63 -4.79 -16.07
C ARG A 254 -1.90 -4.03 -15.72
N GLU A 255 -2.28 -4.04 -14.44
CA GLU A 255 -3.49 -3.36 -13.96
C GLU A 255 -3.34 -1.83 -14.03
N GLU A 256 -2.12 -1.28 -13.87
CA GLU A 256 -1.88 0.16 -14.08
C GLU A 256 -2.15 0.58 -15.53
N ASP A 257 -1.67 -0.18 -16.53
CA ASP A 257 -1.93 0.11 -17.94
C ASP A 257 -3.42 0.00 -18.29
N ILE A 258 -4.09 -1.05 -17.79
CA ILE A 258 -5.53 -1.24 -17.97
C ILE A 258 -6.31 -0.09 -17.31
N ALA A 259 -5.92 0.32 -16.12
CA ALA A 259 -6.57 1.39 -15.38
C ALA A 259 -6.40 2.75 -16.09
N GLU A 260 -5.22 3.04 -16.64
CA GLU A 260 -5.02 4.26 -17.43
C GLU A 260 -5.97 4.32 -18.62
N GLN A 261 -6.14 3.21 -19.32
CA GLN A 261 -7.09 3.15 -20.44
C GLN A 261 -8.54 3.31 -19.96
N ALA A 262 -8.93 2.66 -18.88
CA ALA A 262 -10.27 2.80 -18.30
C ALA A 262 -10.59 4.23 -17.86
N ILE A 263 -9.61 4.97 -17.33
CA ILE A 263 -9.75 6.39 -16.99
C ILE A 263 -10.03 7.22 -18.25
N LYS A 264 -9.26 6.98 -19.33
CA LYS A 264 -9.44 7.70 -20.60
C LYS A 264 -10.81 7.40 -21.23
N ASP A 265 -11.23 6.13 -21.22
CA ASP A 265 -12.52 5.70 -21.75
C ASP A 265 -13.71 6.30 -20.97
N ALA A 266 -13.50 6.58 -19.66
CA ALA A 266 -14.47 7.29 -18.83
C ALA A 266 -14.45 8.83 -19.05
N GLY A 267 -13.62 9.35 -19.95
CA GLY A 267 -13.48 10.78 -20.23
C GLY A 267 -12.54 11.51 -19.27
N GLY A 268 -11.72 10.77 -18.49
CA GLY A 268 -10.68 11.32 -17.62
C GLY A 268 -9.47 11.82 -18.44
N GLU A 269 -8.83 12.85 -17.94
CA GLU A 269 -7.61 13.42 -18.47
C GLU A 269 -6.40 12.90 -17.70
N VAL A 270 -5.48 12.23 -18.40
CA VAL A 270 -4.23 11.72 -17.80
C VAL A 270 -3.08 12.67 -18.13
N VAL A 271 -2.52 13.29 -17.11
CA VAL A 271 -1.42 14.26 -17.20
C VAL A 271 -0.10 13.56 -16.86
N ARG A 272 0.88 13.66 -17.76
CA ARG A 272 2.25 13.19 -17.52
C ARG A 272 3.17 14.38 -17.28
N LEU A 273 3.82 14.38 -16.11
CA LEU A 273 4.76 15.43 -15.78
C LEU A 273 6.03 15.31 -16.63
N THR A 274 6.50 16.44 -17.16
CA THR A 274 7.84 16.56 -17.70
C THR A 274 8.88 16.44 -16.58
N THR A 275 10.14 16.21 -16.94
CA THR A 275 11.25 16.15 -15.97
C THR A 275 11.35 17.44 -15.14
N GLY A 276 11.14 18.60 -15.75
CA GLY A 276 11.17 19.88 -15.05
C GLY A 276 10.02 20.05 -14.06
N GLU A 277 8.79 19.70 -14.47
CA GLU A 277 7.62 19.74 -13.61
C GLU A 277 7.79 18.78 -12.41
N ARG A 278 8.21 17.53 -12.66
CA ARG A 278 8.51 16.56 -11.59
C ARG A 278 9.61 17.08 -10.66
N GLY A 279 10.62 17.75 -11.19
CA GLY A 279 11.69 18.38 -10.41
C GLY A 279 11.16 19.43 -9.41
N ALA A 280 10.13 20.21 -9.79
CA ALA A 280 9.50 21.17 -8.89
C ALA A 280 8.83 20.49 -7.68
N PHE A 281 8.16 19.32 -7.87
CA PHE A 281 7.60 18.55 -6.76
C PHE A 281 8.70 18.00 -5.84
N VAL A 282 9.77 17.44 -6.40
CA VAL A 282 10.91 16.92 -5.62
C VAL A 282 11.52 18.02 -4.77
N GLN A 283 11.70 19.21 -5.34
CA GLN A 283 12.27 20.37 -4.62
C GLN A 283 11.35 20.84 -3.49
N ALA A 284 10.04 20.88 -3.72
CA ALA A 284 9.07 21.33 -2.71
C ALA A 284 9.06 20.44 -1.46
N VAL A 285 9.30 19.13 -1.61
CA VAL A 285 9.27 18.17 -0.49
C VAL A 285 10.65 17.85 0.09
N LYS A 286 11.72 18.49 -0.41
CA LYS A 286 13.08 18.25 0.08
C LYS A 286 13.25 18.36 1.60
N PRO A 287 12.58 19.29 2.32
CA PRO A 287 12.70 19.38 3.77
C PRO A 287 12.35 18.06 4.49
N LEU A 288 11.38 17.26 3.98
CA LEU A 288 11.03 15.97 4.58
C LEU A 288 12.18 14.97 4.53
N HIS A 289 12.94 14.96 3.44
CA HIS A 289 14.11 14.08 3.30
C HIS A 289 15.23 14.44 4.27
N ASP A 290 15.48 15.75 4.47
CA ASP A 290 16.53 16.22 5.37
C ASP A 290 16.16 15.87 6.84
N GLU A 291 14.91 16.10 7.23
CA GLU A 291 14.38 15.74 8.56
C GLU A 291 14.40 14.21 8.78
N ALA A 292 13.91 13.43 7.82
CA ALA A 292 13.84 11.98 7.94
C ALA A 292 15.23 11.33 8.04
N ARG A 293 16.22 11.88 7.31
CA ARG A 293 17.61 11.42 7.42
C ARG A 293 18.17 11.63 8.83
N ALA A 294 17.85 12.75 9.46
CA ALA A 294 18.27 13.02 10.83
C ALA A 294 17.52 12.16 11.86
N ARG A 295 16.21 11.94 11.64
CA ARG A 295 15.35 11.20 12.56
C ARG A 295 15.54 9.68 12.47
N PHE A 296 15.82 9.14 11.26
CA PHE A 296 15.90 7.71 10.97
C PHE A 296 17.23 7.32 10.30
N PRO A 297 18.38 7.55 10.95
CA PRO A 297 19.69 7.29 10.33
C PRO A 297 19.90 5.81 9.97
N GLU A 298 19.32 4.88 10.75
CA GLU A 298 19.42 3.44 10.46
C GLU A 298 18.60 3.03 9.23
N ALA A 299 17.41 3.60 9.05
CA ALA A 299 16.60 3.39 7.85
C ALA A 299 17.35 3.88 6.60
N TYR A 300 17.95 5.07 6.70
CA TYR A 300 18.77 5.63 5.64
C TYR A 300 19.98 4.77 5.30
N ALA A 301 20.69 4.26 6.33
CA ALA A 301 21.83 3.35 6.13
C ALA A 301 21.38 2.03 5.48
N ALA A 302 20.24 1.47 5.90
CA ALA A 302 19.69 0.24 5.33
C ALA A 302 19.27 0.41 3.87
N LEU A 303 18.78 1.62 3.49
CA LEU A 303 18.40 1.93 2.11
C LEU A 303 19.63 2.05 1.19
N LYS A 304 20.77 2.52 1.70
CA LYS A 304 22.00 2.74 0.92
C LYS A 304 22.91 1.52 0.85
N ALA A 305 22.62 0.48 1.58
CA ALA A 305 23.43 -0.73 1.71
C ALA A 305 23.04 -1.84 0.73
#